data_2fb3a6e1c38478519b09105c8772f4d4
#
_entry.id   2fb3a6e1c38478519b09105c8772f4d4
#
_cell.length_a   1.000
_cell.length_b   1.000
_cell.length_c   1.000
_cell.angle_alpha   90.00
_cell.angle_beta   90.00
_cell.angle_gamma   90.00
#
_symmetry.space_group_name_H-M   'P 1'
#
loop_
_entity.id
_entity.type
_entity.pdbx_description
1 polymer ?
#
loop_
_entity_poly.entity_id
_entity_poly.type
_entity_poly.pdbx_seq_one_letter_code
_entity_poly.pdbx_strand_id
1 'polypeptide(L)'
;MFILPDTSIWITFFNSPSSDISEKLYSLNNEDLIVICPPIYQEILQGTKDQKSYQLLSEKLSSLTRLNADPYEAALGAAQIYSSLRQKGITIRKSHDCLIAWYAIKFNVPIWHQDKDFEMIASQGKLKIFNL
;
A
#
# COMPACT_ATOMS: atom_id res chain seq x y z
N MET A 1 12.41 -10.17 -4.92
CA MET A 1 11.10 -10.14 -4.23
C MET A 1 10.70 -8.70 -3.95
N PHE A 2 9.57 -8.28 -4.50
CA PHE A 2 9.06 -6.94 -4.25
C PHE A 2 8.16 -6.91 -3.02
N ILE A 3 8.06 -5.74 -2.39
CA ILE A 3 7.22 -5.50 -1.22
C ILE A 3 6.44 -4.21 -1.44
N LEU A 4 5.17 -4.22 -1.08
CA LEU A 4 4.28 -3.06 -1.19
C LEU A 4 3.99 -2.50 0.21
N PRO A 5 4.74 -1.47 0.67
CA PRO A 5 4.38 -0.80 1.92
C PRO A 5 3.12 0.03 1.71
N ASP A 6 2.17 -0.07 2.63
CA ASP A 6 0.99 0.78 2.57
C ASP A 6 1.28 2.18 3.13
N THR A 7 0.27 3.02 3.12
CA THR A 7 0.40 4.41 3.55
C THR A 7 0.87 4.52 5.01
N SER A 8 0.44 3.62 5.89
CA SER A 8 0.82 3.65 7.30
C SER A 8 2.33 3.48 7.51
N ILE A 9 2.95 2.63 6.70
CA ILE A 9 4.40 2.41 6.74
C ILE A 9 5.13 3.68 6.29
N TRP A 10 4.67 4.30 5.21
CA TRP A 10 5.27 5.55 4.71
C TRP A 10 5.14 6.68 5.72
N ILE A 11 3.99 6.81 6.38
CA ILE A 11 3.77 7.82 7.42
C ILE A 11 4.75 7.62 8.57
N THR A 12 4.94 6.37 9.02
CA THR A 12 5.92 6.06 10.07
C THR A 12 7.33 6.42 9.63
N PHE A 13 7.68 6.13 8.38
CA PHE A 13 8.98 6.48 7.82
C PHE A 13 9.25 7.99 7.88
N PHE A 14 8.25 8.81 7.54
CA PHE A 14 8.42 10.26 7.55
C PHE A 14 8.43 10.86 8.96
N ASN A 15 7.63 10.30 9.88
CA ASN A 15 7.46 10.85 11.22
C ASN A 15 8.44 10.31 12.25
N SER A 16 8.96 9.11 12.04
CA SER A 16 9.85 8.42 12.97
C SER A 16 11.02 7.77 12.25
N PRO A 17 11.96 8.59 11.72
CA PRO A 17 13.03 8.08 10.85
C PRO A 17 13.96 7.05 11.51
N SER A 18 14.05 7.04 12.84
CA SER A 18 14.92 6.09 13.55
C SER A 18 14.20 4.84 14.06
N SER A 19 12.92 4.68 13.75
CA SER A 19 12.17 3.47 14.12
C SER A 19 12.64 2.25 13.32
N ASP A 20 12.36 1.06 13.86
CA ASP A 20 12.70 -0.20 13.18
C ASP A 20 12.03 -0.29 11.79
N ILE A 21 10.79 0.18 11.69
CA ILE A 21 10.06 0.22 10.42
C ILE A 21 10.79 1.10 9.41
N SER A 22 11.21 2.30 9.84
CA SER A 22 11.89 3.25 8.96
C SER A 22 13.25 2.72 8.49
N GLU A 23 13.99 2.11 9.37
CA GLU A 23 15.28 1.49 9.03
C GLU A 23 15.10 0.34 8.04
N LYS A 24 14.08 -0.49 8.23
CA LYS A 24 13.78 -1.59 7.32
C LYS A 24 13.34 -1.09 5.96
N LEU A 25 12.48 -0.08 5.91
CA LEU A 25 12.05 0.52 4.65
C LEU A 25 13.24 1.11 3.88
N TYR A 26 14.10 1.83 4.56
CA TYR A 26 15.30 2.39 3.96
C TYR A 26 16.20 1.30 3.36
N SER A 27 16.43 0.23 4.12
CA SER A 27 17.23 -0.91 3.67
C SER A 27 16.64 -1.56 2.41
N LEU A 28 15.33 -1.82 2.42
CA LEU A 28 14.65 -2.45 1.28
C LEU A 28 14.65 -1.54 0.06
N ASN A 29 14.53 -0.23 0.26
CA ASN A 29 14.56 0.72 -0.84
C ASN A 29 15.95 0.78 -1.49
N ASN A 30 17.02 0.64 -0.72
CA ASN A 30 18.37 0.59 -1.24
C ASN A 30 18.60 -0.64 -2.12
N GLU A 31 17.82 -1.69 -1.95
CA GLU A 31 17.87 -2.91 -2.75
C GLU A 31 16.87 -2.90 -3.90
N ASP A 32 16.20 -1.78 -4.14
CA ASP A 32 15.15 -1.61 -5.17
C ASP A 32 14.00 -2.62 -5.05
N LEU A 33 13.65 -2.98 -3.81
CA LEU A 33 12.60 -3.97 -3.55
C LEU A 33 11.23 -3.35 -3.27
N ILE A 34 11.15 -2.03 -3.18
CA ILE A 34 9.90 -1.34 -2.84
C ILE A 34 9.13 -0.98 -4.10
N VAL A 35 7.85 -1.35 -4.12
CA VAL A 35 6.92 -1.00 -5.19
C VAL A 35 5.81 -0.10 -4.64
N ILE A 36 5.13 0.60 -5.54
CA ILE A 36 4.04 1.50 -5.17
C ILE A 36 2.88 1.33 -6.14
N CYS A 37 1.67 1.57 -5.66
CA CYS A 37 0.45 1.54 -6.48
C CYS A 37 -0.27 2.89 -6.40
N PRO A 38 -1.18 3.17 -7.36
CA PRO A 38 -1.81 4.49 -7.45
C PRO A 38 -2.50 4.97 -6.18
N PRO A 39 -3.31 4.19 -5.47
CA PRO A 39 -3.99 4.70 -4.27
C PRO A 39 -3.01 5.09 -3.16
N ILE A 40 -1.92 4.36 -2.98
CA ILE A 40 -0.91 4.71 -1.98
C ILE A 40 -0.17 5.98 -2.40
N TYR A 41 0.20 6.07 -3.66
CA TYR A 41 0.84 7.27 -4.22
C TYR A 41 -0.01 8.52 -3.94
N GLN A 42 -1.30 8.43 -4.21
CA GLN A 42 -2.25 9.52 -3.96
C GLN A 42 -2.34 9.88 -2.48
N GLU A 43 -2.51 8.89 -1.61
CA GLU A 43 -2.67 9.12 -0.16
C GLU A 43 -1.44 9.80 0.44
N ILE A 44 -0.24 9.36 0.04
CA ILE A 44 1.00 9.96 0.54
C ILE A 44 1.08 11.43 0.14
N LEU A 45 0.84 11.75 -1.13
CA LEU A 45 0.93 13.11 -1.63
C LEU A 45 -0.12 14.03 -1.04
N GLN A 46 -1.35 13.52 -0.86
CA GLN A 46 -2.43 14.28 -0.22
C GLN A 46 -2.09 14.67 1.22
N GLY A 47 -1.25 13.90 1.89
CA GLY A 47 -0.87 14.15 3.26
C GLY A 47 0.18 15.22 3.45
N THR A 48 0.79 15.73 2.38
CA THR A 48 1.78 16.80 2.50
C THR A 48 1.11 18.14 2.79
N LYS A 49 1.79 18.99 3.58
CA LYS A 49 1.20 20.24 4.06
C LYS A 49 1.71 21.49 3.31
N ASP A 50 2.80 21.37 2.58
CA ASP A 50 3.38 22.48 1.85
C ASP A 50 3.91 22.03 0.49
N GLN A 51 4.13 23.01 -0.38
CA GLN A 51 4.53 22.75 -1.77
C GLN A 51 5.92 22.13 -1.87
N LYS A 52 6.82 22.55 -1.00
CA LYS A 52 8.20 22.03 -1.02
C LYS A 52 8.23 20.55 -0.66
N SER A 53 7.52 20.15 0.39
CA SER A 53 7.41 18.75 0.80
C SER A 53 6.73 17.92 -0.28
N TYR A 54 5.70 18.46 -0.90
CA TYR A 54 4.99 17.81 -2.00
C TYR A 54 5.95 17.49 -3.15
N GLN A 55 6.73 18.47 -3.59
CA GLN A 55 7.66 18.28 -4.71
C GLN A 55 8.75 17.27 -4.39
N LEU A 56 9.37 17.38 -3.22
CA LEU A 56 10.42 16.45 -2.81
C LEU A 56 9.91 15.02 -2.76
N LEU A 57 8.72 14.85 -2.19
CA LEU A 57 8.11 13.53 -2.04
C LEU A 57 7.69 12.96 -3.39
N SER A 58 7.10 13.79 -4.24
CA SER A 58 6.72 13.38 -5.59
C SER A 58 7.92 12.88 -6.39
N GLU A 59 9.06 13.55 -6.29
CA GLU A 59 10.29 13.13 -6.95
C GLU A 59 10.78 11.79 -6.42
N LYS A 60 10.80 11.61 -5.10
CA LYS A 60 11.24 10.36 -4.48
C LYS A 60 10.34 9.20 -4.87
N LEU A 61 9.04 9.39 -4.82
CA LEU A 61 8.08 8.34 -5.15
C LEU A 61 8.12 7.98 -6.65
N SER A 62 8.46 8.94 -7.51
CA SER A 62 8.53 8.68 -8.95
C SER A 62 9.66 7.71 -9.33
N SER A 63 10.67 7.56 -8.49
CA SER A 63 11.78 6.63 -8.73
C SER A 63 11.47 5.20 -8.33
N LEU A 64 10.38 4.96 -7.62
CA LEU A 64 9.98 3.61 -7.20
C LEU A 64 9.38 2.84 -8.37
N THR A 65 9.50 1.52 -8.32
CA THR A 65 8.83 0.64 -9.28
C THR A 65 7.32 0.74 -9.09
N ARG A 66 6.61 1.03 -10.16
CA ARG A 66 5.16 1.24 -10.14
C ARG A 66 4.40 -0.02 -10.55
N LEU A 67 3.36 -0.35 -9.81
CA LEU A 67 2.41 -1.39 -10.19
C LEU A 67 1.35 -0.72 -11.07
N ASN A 68 1.38 -1.01 -12.37
CA ASN A 68 0.47 -0.41 -13.34
C ASN A 68 -0.57 -1.42 -13.82
N ALA A 69 -1.84 -1.02 -13.83
CA ALA A 69 -2.94 -1.85 -14.29
C ALA A 69 -4.03 -0.96 -14.89
N ASP A 70 -4.91 -1.57 -15.67
CA ASP A 70 -6.09 -0.87 -16.15
C ASP A 70 -6.94 -0.38 -14.97
N PRO A 71 -7.28 0.92 -14.90
CA PRO A 71 -8.01 1.43 -13.75
C PRO A 71 -9.39 0.83 -13.57
N TYR A 72 -10.07 0.46 -14.64
CA TYR A 72 -11.39 -0.20 -14.52
C TYR A 72 -11.26 -1.63 -14.04
N GLU A 73 -10.24 -2.36 -14.50
CA GLU A 73 -9.95 -3.70 -13.98
C GLU A 73 -9.67 -3.63 -12.46
N ALA A 74 -8.86 -2.67 -12.04
CA ALA A 74 -8.54 -2.47 -10.63
C ALA A 74 -9.79 -2.11 -9.81
N ALA A 75 -10.62 -1.20 -10.32
CA ALA A 75 -11.84 -0.78 -9.64
C ALA A 75 -12.83 -1.94 -9.49
N LEU A 76 -13.01 -2.73 -10.54
CA LEU A 76 -13.88 -3.91 -10.51
C LEU A 76 -13.37 -4.92 -9.48
N GLY A 77 -12.09 -5.21 -9.51
CA GLY A 77 -11.49 -6.16 -8.58
C GLY A 77 -11.60 -5.71 -7.12
N ALA A 78 -11.38 -4.42 -6.85
CA ALA A 78 -11.53 -3.88 -5.51
C ALA A 78 -12.97 -3.97 -5.03
N ALA A 79 -13.95 -3.67 -5.90
CA ALA A 79 -15.37 -3.78 -5.58
C ALA A 79 -15.75 -5.22 -5.27
N GLN A 80 -15.21 -6.19 -6.02
CA GLN A 80 -15.46 -7.61 -5.76
C GLN A 80 -14.90 -8.05 -4.41
N ILE A 81 -13.72 -7.59 -4.04
CA ILE A 81 -13.13 -7.88 -2.71
C ILE A 81 -14.04 -7.33 -1.62
N TYR A 82 -14.44 -6.07 -1.72
CA TYR A 82 -15.31 -5.43 -0.74
C TYR A 82 -16.64 -6.18 -0.60
N SER A 83 -17.28 -6.46 -1.72
CA SER A 83 -18.59 -7.13 -1.76
C SER A 83 -18.52 -8.54 -1.19
N SER A 84 -17.49 -9.29 -1.55
CA SER A 84 -17.28 -10.65 -1.04
C SER A 84 -17.11 -10.68 0.47
N LEU A 85 -16.35 -9.73 1.03
CA LEU A 85 -16.16 -9.63 2.48
C LEU A 85 -17.47 -9.25 3.18
N ARG A 86 -18.21 -8.29 2.62
CA ARG A 86 -19.48 -7.86 3.19
C ARG A 86 -20.50 -9.02 3.25
N GLN A 87 -20.51 -9.86 2.23
CA GLN A 87 -21.39 -11.04 2.23
C GLN A 87 -21.04 -12.03 3.36
N LYS A 88 -19.79 -12.00 3.82
CA LYS A 88 -19.34 -12.81 4.96
C LYS A 88 -19.45 -12.08 6.29
N GLY A 89 -20.12 -10.93 6.32
CA GLY A 89 -20.29 -10.13 7.52
C GLY A 89 -19.11 -9.25 7.89
N ILE A 90 -18.13 -9.10 6.98
CA ILE A 90 -16.94 -8.28 7.21
C ILE A 90 -17.06 -6.98 6.42
N THR A 91 -17.03 -5.85 7.13
CA THR A 91 -17.07 -4.52 6.50
C THR A 91 -15.69 -3.87 6.65
N ILE A 92 -15.08 -3.53 5.52
CA ILE A 92 -13.82 -2.81 5.49
C ILE A 92 -14.12 -1.32 5.59
N ARG A 93 -13.54 -0.63 6.59
CA ARG A 93 -13.83 0.78 6.86
C ARG A 93 -13.34 1.71 5.77
N LYS A 94 -12.20 1.39 5.17
CA LYS A 94 -11.58 2.20 4.11
C LYS A 94 -11.64 1.42 2.80
N SER A 95 -12.49 1.85 1.88
CA SER A 95 -12.63 1.18 0.59
C SER A 95 -11.32 1.15 -0.21
N HIS A 96 -10.46 2.15 -0.01
CA HIS A 96 -9.12 2.17 -0.63
C HIS A 96 -8.26 0.96 -0.25
N ASP A 97 -8.47 0.36 0.92
CA ASP A 97 -7.72 -0.82 1.32
C ASP A 97 -8.02 -2.02 0.43
N CYS A 98 -9.25 -2.13 -0.07
CA CYS A 98 -9.60 -3.17 -1.05
C CYS A 98 -8.90 -2.94 -2.38
N LEU A 99 -8.75 -1.69 -2.80
CA LEU A 99 -8.03 -1.35 -4.03
C LEU A 99 -6.54 -1.66 -3.90
N ILE A 100 -5.94 -1.27 -2.78
CA ILE A 100 -4.53 -1.58 -2.49
C ILE A 100 -4.32 -3.10 -2.47
N ALA A 101 -5.21 -3.83 -1.79
CA ALA A 101 -5.15 -5.29 -1.72
C ALA A 101 -5.25 -5.91 -3.11
N TRP A 102 -6.10 -5.35 -3.98
CA TRP A 102 -6.22 -5.85 -5.34
C TRP A 102 -4.88 -5.76 -6.10
N TYR A 103 -4.17 -4.63 -5.99
CA TYR A 103 -2.86 -4.49 -6.61
C TYR A 103 -1.87 -5.51 -6.07
N ALA A 104 -1.83 -5.70 -4.77
CA ALA A 104 -0.94 -6.66 -4.14
C ALA A 104 -1.21 -8.09 -4.65
N ILE A 105 -2.48 -8.48 -4.75
CA ILE A 105 -2.88 -9.80 -5.23
C ILE A 105 -2.55 -9.94 -6.71
N LYS A 106 -2.90 -8.96 -7.52
CA LYS A 106 -2.69 -8.99 -8.98
C LYS A 106 -1.22 -9.18 -9.34
N PHE A 107 -0.34 -8.49 -8.66
CA PHE A 107 1.09 -8.54 -8.93
C PHE A 107 1.85 -9.52 -8.03
N ASN A 108 1.12 -10.25 -7.17
CA ASN A 108 1.70 -11.26 -6.28
C ASN A 108 2.82 -10.70 -5.42
N VAL A 109 2.60 -9.53 -4.83
CA VAL A 109 3.54 -8.91 -3.90
C VAL A 109 2.93 -8.86 -2.51
N PRO A 110 3.69 -9.12 -1.44
CA PRO A 110 3.16 -9.00 -0.09
C PRO A 110 2.98 -7.54 0.29
N ILE A 111 1.93 -7.28 1.07
CA ILE A 111 1.68 -5.96 1.60
C ILE A 111 2.29 -5.83 2.99
N TRP A 112 2.93 -4.69 3.26
CA TRP A 112 3.50 -4.35 4.55
C TRP A 112 2.65 -3.25 5.17
N HIS A 113 2.03 -3.54 6.32
CA HIS A 113 1.01 -2.65 6.89
C HIS A 113 1.03 -2.66 8.42
N GLN A 114 0.27 -1.71 8.98
CA GLN A 114 -0.02 -1.62 10.40
C GLN A 114 -1.54 -1.53 10.65
N ASP A 115 -2.37 -2.00 9.71
CA ASP A 115 -3.82 -1.87 9.75
C ASP A 115 -4.51 -3.23 9.78
N LYS A 116 -5.47 -3.41 10.68
CA LYS A 116 -6.22 -4.65 10.84
C LYS A 116 -7.04 -5.03 9.61
N ASP A 117 -7.44 -4.04 8.80
CA ASP A 117 -8.27 -4.31 7.63
C ASP A 117 -7.55 -5.21 6.62
N PHE A 118 -6.24 -5.05 6.46
CA PHE A 118 -5.48 -5.93 5.57
C PHE A 118 -5.40 -7.36 6.09
N GLU A 119 -5.32 -7.54 7.42
CA GLU A 119 -5.37 -8.89 8.00
C GLU A 119 -6.72 -9.55 7.75
N MET A 120 -7.82 -8.78 7.85
CA MET A 120 -9.16 -9.31 7.55
C MET A 120 -9.29 -9.70 6.08
N ILE A 121 -8.77 -8.88 5.17
CA ILE A 121 -8.77 -9.19 3.74
C ILE A 121 -7.94 -10.46 3.48
N ALA A 122 -6.76 -10.55 4.08
CA ALA A 122 -5.87 -11.69 3.91
C ALA A 122 -6.48 -12.99 4.41
N SER A 123 -7.26 -12.94 5.49
CA SER A 123 -7.90 -14.13 6.08
C SER A 123 -8.93 -14.77 5.15
N GLN A 124 -9.46 -14.03 4.18
CA GLN A 124 -10.53 -14.50 3.29
C GLN A 124 -10.09 -14.66 1.84
N GLY A 125 -8.82 -14.46 1.53
CA GLY A 125 -8.39 -14.47 0.14
C GLY A 125 -6.91 -14.73 -0.06
N LYS A 126 -6.39 -14.22 -1.17
CA LYS A 126 -5.03 -14.50 -1.64
C LYS A 126 -4.01 -13.41 -1.26
N LEU A 127 -4.41 -12.43 -0.48
CA LEU A 127 -3.50 -11.36 -0.07
C LEU A 127 -2.41 -11.92 0.83
N LYS A 128 -1.16 -11.63 0.48
CA LYS A 128 0.00 -12.00 1.29
C LYS A 128 0.43 -10.83 2.15
N ILE A 129 0.84 -11.11 3.38
CA ILE A 129 1.29 -10.10 4.34
C ILE A 129 2.81 -10.22 4.50
N PHE A 130 3.48 -9.07 4.44
CA PHE A 130 4.91 -9.00 4.76
C PHE A 130 5.06 -8.77 6.26
N ASN A 131 5.83 -9.59 6.92
CA ASN A 131 6.14 -9.47 8.34
C ASN A 131 7.60 -9.07 8.52
N LEU A 132 7.78 -8.10 9.41
CA LEU A 132 9.11 -7.56 9.70
C LEU A 132 9.99 -8.59 10.41
#